data_76dc43aef45f2f03d2536fce3f9edeee
#
_entry.id   76dc43aef45f2f03d2536fce3f9edeee
#
_cell.length_a   1.000
_cell.length_b   1.000
_cell.length_c   1.000
_cell.angle_alpha   90.00
_cell.angle_beta   90.00
_cell.angle_gamma   90.00
#
_symmetry.space_group_name_H-M   'P 1'
#
loop_
_entity.id
_entity.type
_entity.pdbx_description
1 polymer ?
#
loop_
_entity_poly.entity_id
_entity_poly.type
_entity_poly.pdbx_seq_one_letter_code
_entity_poly.pdbx_strand_id
1 'polypeptide(L)' 'MNNTEHLLSKMNQQYQNFSKGQKKLAAYIRENYDKAAFLTAAKLGETVGVSESTVVRFAIYLGY' A
#
# COMPACT_ATOMS: atom_id res chain seq x y z
N MET A 1 -16.33 6.69 -10.84
CA MET A 1 -14.97 6.13 -10.66
C MET A 1 -14.81 5.69 -9.22
N ASN A 2 -14.39 4.49 -8.99
CA ASN A 2 -14.23 4.03 -7.61
C ASN A 2 -12.81 4.28 -7.10
N ASN A 3 -12.67 4.32 -5.77
CA ASN A 3 -11.39 4.63 -5.14
C ASN A 3 -10.33 3.57 -5.39
N THR A 4 -10.74 2.32 -5.63
CA THR A 4 -9.84 1.23 -5.90
C THR A 4 -9.05 1.46 -7.18
N GLU A 5 -9.74 1.84 -8.26
CA GLU A 5 -9.07 2.12 -9.53
C GLU A 5 -8.10 3.28 -9.41
N HIS A 6 -8.50 4.34 -8.70
CA HIS A 6 -7.64 5.50 -8.51
C HIS A 6 -6.38 5.13 -7.73
N LEU A 7 -6.55 4.38 -6.65
CA LEU A 7 -5.42 3.95 -5.81
C LEU A 7 -4.44 3.09 -6.61
N LEU A 8 -4.95 2.07 -7.30
CA LEU A 8 -4.11 1.15 -8.04
C LEU A 8 -3.40 1.84 -9.19
N SER A 9 -4.08 2.74 -9.87
CA SER A 9 -3.47 3.52 -10.95
C SER A 9 -2.33 4.37 -10.41
N LYS A 10 -2.53 5.04 -9.28
CA LYS A 10 -1.51 5.88 -8.68
C LYS A 10 -0.29 5.06 -8.24
N MET A 11 -0.52 3.90 -7.65
CA MET A 11 0.57 3.00 -7.25
C MET A 11 1.38 2.57 -8.46
N ASN A 12 0.71 2.19 -9.55
CA ASN A 12 1.39 1.74 -10.76
C ASN A 12 2.23 2.84 -11.40
N GLN A 13 1.72 4.05 -11.42
CA GLN A 13 2.45 5.19 -11.99
C GLN A 13 3.72 5.51 -11.23
N GLN A 14 3.73 5.30 -9.93
CA GLN A 14 4.85 5.70 -9.08
C GLN A 14 5.67 4.54 -8.56
N TYR A 15 5.36 3.33 -9.02
CA TYR A 15 5.98 2.11 -8.50
C TYR A 15 7.50 2.14 -8.51
N GLN A 16 8.09 2.64 -9.59
CA GLN A 16 9.55 2.67 -9.73
C GLN A 16 10.22 3.62 -8.74
N ASN A 17 9.47 4.59 -8.21
CA ASN A 17 9.98 5.55 -7.23
C ASN A 17 9.84 5.05 -5.80
N PHE A 18 9.21 3.91 -5.59
CA PHE A 18 8.99 3.37 -4.25
C PHE A 18 10.25 2.73 -3.70
N SER A 19 10.44 2.83 -2.39
CA SER A 19 11.46 2.06 -1.69
C SER A 19 11.11 0.57 -1.77
N LYS A 20 12.07 -0.28 -1.37
CA LYS A 20 11.87 -1.73 -1.36
C LYS A 20 10.65 -2.12 -0.51
N GLY A 21 10.52 -1.52 0.67
CA GLY A 21 9.38 -1.78 1.54
C GLY A 21 8.07 -1.31 0.94
N GLN A 22 8.08 -0.14 0.30
CA GLN A 22 6.90 0.39 -0.36
C GLN A 22 6.48 -0.48 -1.55
N LYS A 23 7.44 -1.03 -2.28
CA LYS A 23 7.14 -1.96 -3.37
C LYS A 23 6.45 -3.22 -2.88
N LYS A 24 6.88 -3.74 -1.73
CA LYS A 24 6.24 -4.90 -1.11
C LYS A 24 4.79 -4.57 -0.73
N LEU A 25 4.58 -3.40 -0.13
CA LEU A 25 3.23 -2.95 0.23
C LEU A 25 2.35 -2.81 -1.00
N ALA A 26 2.85 -2.16 -2.04
CA ALA A 26 2.10 -1.94 -3.27
C ALA A 26 1.71 -3.28 -3.91
N ALA A 27 2.63 -4.22 -3.95
CA ALA A 27 2.36 -5.54 -4.52
C ALA A 27 1.29 -6.28 -3.73
N TYR A 28 1.38 -6.25 -2.40
CA TYR A 28 0.38 -6.91 -1.55
C TYR A 28 -1.00 -6.29 -1.73
N ILE A 29 -1.08 -4.97 -1.70
CA ILE A 29 -2.35 -4.26 -1.84
C ILE A 29 -2.97 -4.55 -3.20
N ARG A 30 -2.16 -4.53 -4.25
CA ARG A 30 -2.65 -4.79 -5.61
C ARG A 30 -3.24 -6.19 -5.74
N GLU A 31 -2.59 -7.18 -5.13
CA GLU A 31 -3.01 -8.58 -5.26
C GLU A 31 -4.08 -8.96 -4.26
N ASN A 32 -4.18 -8.24 -3.15
CA ASN A 32 -5.06 -8.60 -2.02
C ASN A 32 -5.85 -7.39 -1.53
N TYR A 33 -6.37 -6.59 -2.44
CA TYR A 33 -7.00 -5.32 -2.07
C TYR A 33 -8.09 -5.50 -1.01
N ASP A 34 -8.95 -6.51 -1.19
CA ASP A 34 -10.05 -6.73 -0.25
C ASP A 34 -9.53 -7.05 1.15
N LYS A 35 -8.49 -7.87 1.24
CA LYS A 35 -7.90 -8.21 2.53
C LYS A 35 -7.20 -7.01 3.16
N ALA A 36 -6.45 -6.26 2.34
CA ALA A 36 -5.72 -5.10 2.83
C ALA A 36 -6.66 -4.05 3.42
N ALA A 37 -7.84 -3.89 2.84
CA ALA A 37 -8.82 -2.90 3.29
C ALA A 37 -9.31 -3.15 4.71
N PHE A 38 -9.22 -4.37 5.20
CA PHE A 38 -9.66 -4.73 6.55
C PHE A 38 -8.54 -4.80 7.57
N LEU A 39 -7.29 -4.54 7.16
CA LEU A 39 -6.16 -4.61 8.07
C LEU A 39 -5.82 -3.23 8.62
N THR A 40 -5.42 -3.19 9.90
CA THR A 40 -4.82 -1.98 10.46
C THR A 40 -3.43 -1.78 9.87
N ALA A 41 -2.88 -0.57 10.02
CA ALA A 41 -1.52 -0.30 9.56
C ALA A 41 -0.50 -1.23 10.22
N ALA A 42 -0.67 -1.50 11.51
CA ALA A 42 0.23 -2.40 12.24
C ALA A 42 0.14 -3.83 11.68
N LYS A 43 -1.08 -4.30 11.45
CA LYS A 43 -1.28 -5.66 10.95
C LYS A 43 -0.82 -5.81 9.51
N LEU A 44 -1.07 -4.78 8.69
CA LEU A 44 -0.61 -4.78 7.31
C LEU A 44 0.90 -4.80 7.24
N GLY A 45 1.57 -4.00 8.06
CA GLY A 45 3.03 -4.00 8.14
C GLY A 45 3.57 -5.38 8.53
N GLU A 46 2.97 -6.00 9.54
CA GLU A 46 3.35 -7.33 9.98
C GLU A 46 3.17 -8.37 8.87
N THR A 47 2.05 -8.29 8.15
CA THR A 47 1.73 -9.22 7.06
C THR A 47 2.74 -9.11 5.91
N VAL A 48 3.11 -7.89 5.57
CA VAL A 48 4.02 -7.62 4.44
C VAL A 48 5.49 -7.70 4.85
N GLY A 49 5.78 -7.54 6.14
CA GLY A 49 7.15 -7.56 6.64
C GLY A 49 7.80 -6.19 6.65
N VAL A 50 7.02 -5.14 6.87
CA VAL A 50 7.53 -3.77 7.00
C VAL A 50 7.00 -3.16 8.30
N SER A 51 7.59 -2.03 8.73
CA SER A 51 7.16 -1.37 9.95
C SER A 51 5.81 -0.69 9.76
N GLU A 52 5.10 -0.47 10.86
CA GLU A 52 3.85 0.27 10.85
C GLU A 52 4.04 1.68 10.29
N SER A 53 5.14 2.34 10.68
CA SER A 53 5.41 3.68 10.18
C SER A 53 5.64 3.70 8.67
N THR A 54 6.19 2.64 8.09
CA THR A 54 6.31 2.52 6.65
C THR A 54 4.93 2.47 5.99
N VAL A 55 4.00 1.73 6.59
CA VAL A 55 2.62 1.65 6.08
C VAL A 55 1.95 3.02 6.13
N VAL A 56 2.08 3.71 7.26
CA VAL A 56 1.47 5.04 7.44
C VAL A 56 2.03 6.03 6.43
N ARG A 57 3.35 6.06 6.26
CA ARG A 57 3.99 6.95 5.28
C ARG A 57 3.52 6.65 3.87
N PHE A 58 3.38 5.37 3.55
CA PHE A 58 2.92 4.96 2.23
C PHE A 58 1.50 5.46 1.97
N ALA A 59 0.63 5.33 2.97
CA ALA A 59 -0.75 5.82 2.86
C ALA A 59 -0.78 7.34 2.65
N ILE A 60 0.01 8.08 3.41
CA ILE A 60 0.11 9.54 3.27
C ILE A 60 0.62 9.90 1.87
N TYR A 61 1.64 9.20 1.40
CA TYR A 61 2.20 9.44 0.07
C TYR A 61 1.15 9.27 -1.02
N LEU A 62 0.24 8.32 -0.85
CA LEU A 62 -0.83 8.07 -1.80
C LEU A 62 -2.02 9.01 -1.62
N GLY A 63 -2.03 9.84 -0.57
CA GLY A 63 -3.10 10.81 -0.35
C GLY A 63 -4.23 10.34 0.56
N TYR A 64 -3.95 9.38 1.43
CA TYR A 64 -4.95 8.86 2.37
C TYR A 64 -4.70 9.27 3.80
#